data_4665f478200200ddfbc9701ac55c0c8f
#
_entry.id   4665f478200200ddfbc9701ac55c0c8f
#
_cell.length_a   1.000
_cell.length_b   1.000
_cell.length_c   1.000
_cell.angle_alpha   90.00
_cell.angle_beta   90.00
_cell.angle_gamma   90.00
#
_symmetry.space_group_name_H-M   'P 1'
#
loop_
_entity.id
_entity.type
_entity.pdbx_description
1 polymer ?
#
loop_
_entity_poly.entity_id
_entity_poly.type
_entity_poly.pdbx_seq_one_letter_code
_entity_poly.pdbx_strand_id
1 'polypeptide(L)' 'MINQRMKMDIKKFKSVAVAIDTYKLLKKIAELDDRSAGMQITYLVKQEAKKRKIDEAK' A
#
# COMPACT_ATOMS: atom_id res chain seq x y z
N MET A 1 26.96 5.81 -2.03
CA MET A 1 26.52 5.63 -2.08
C MET A 1 25.61 5.79 -2.25
N ILE A 2 25.00 5.72 -2.51
CA ILE A 2 24.20 5.78 -2.74
C ILE A 2 23.28 5.66 -2.58
N ASN A 3 22.60 5.57 -2.44
CA ASN A 3 21.66 5.32 -2.24
C ASN A 3 20.66 5.43 -2.82
N GLN A 4 20.36 5.05 -3.29
CA GLN A 4 19.46 5.14 -4.03
C GLN A 4 18.50 4.20 -3.85
N ARG A 5 18.62 3.27 -3.35
CA ARG A 5 17.73 2.36 -3.18
C ARG A 5 16.47 2.82 -2.74
N MET A 6 16.35 3.76 -2.09
CA MET A 6 15.12 4.20 -1.62
C MET A 6 14.39 5.07 -2.54
N LYS A 7 14.83 5.18 -3.75
CA LYS A 7 14.19 6.04 -4.65
C LYS A 7 12.90 5.52 -5.10
N MET A 8 11.83 6.20 -4.93
CA MET A 8 10.53 5.81 -5.40
C MET A 8 10.38 6.25 -6.84
N ASP A 9 9.82 5.39 -7.65
CA ASP A 9 9.57 5.72 -9.04
C ASP A 9 8.26 6.52 -9.08
N ILE A 10 8.35 7.81 -9.25
CA ILE A 10 7.18 8.66 -9.18
C ILE A 10 6.17 8.40 -10.27
N LYS A 11 6.54 7.65 -11.27
CA LYS A 11 5.59 7.29 -12.32
C LYS A 11 4.76 6.09 -11.93
N LYS A 12 5.28 5.27 -11.05
CA LYS A 12 4.59 4.07 -10.62
C LYS A 12 4.03 4.15 -9.23
N PHE A 13 4.58 5.00 -8.41
CA PHE A 13 4.19 5.07 -7.02
C PHE A 13 3.86 6.48 -6.60
N LYS A 14 2.99 6.59 -5.63
CA LYS A 14 2.63 7.86 -5.05
C LYS A 14 2.66 7.73 -3.55
N SER A 15 2.88 8.83 -2.86
CA SER A 15 2.88 8.82 -1.41
C SER A 15 1.52 9.22 -0.90
N VAL A 16 1.12 8.60 0.18
CA VAL A 16 -0.14 8.91 0.83
C VAL A 16 0.11 8.97 2.32
N ALA A 17 -0.33 10.03 2.96
CA ALA A 17 -0.17 10.15 4.40
C ALA A 17 -1.25 9.33 5.09
N VAL A 18 -0.86 8.62 6.13
CA VAL A 18 -1.77 7.78 6.87
C VAL A 18 -1.61 8.08 8.35
N ALA A 19 -2.71 8.15 9.08
CA ALA A 19 -2.65 8.38 10.51
C ALA A 19 -1.83 7.28 11.17
N ILE A 20 -1.11 7.65 12.22
CA ILE A 20 -0.25 6.69 12.90
C ILE A 20 -1.03 5.48 13.41
N ASP A 21 -2.21 5.69 13.95
CA ASP A 21 -3.02 4.59 14.45
C ASP A 21 -3.37 3.61 13.34
N THR A 22 -3.74 4.16 12.19
CA THR A 22 -4.08 3.33 11.05
C THR A 22 -2.86 2.58 10.57
N TYR A 23 -1.72 3.24 10.58
CA TYR A 23 -0.49 2.61 10.14
C TYR A 23 -0.13 1.41 11.02
N LYS A 24 -0.32 1.57 12.32
CA LYS A 24 -0.04 0.48 13.25
C LYS A 24 -0.93 -0.73 12.98
N LEU A 25 -2.19 -0.46 12.71
CA LEU A 25 -3.11 -1.54 12.39
C LEU A 25 -2.71 -2.20 11.08
N LEU A 26 -2.34 -1.39 10.12
CA LEU A 26 -1.91 -1.89 8.83
C LEU A 26 -0.72 -2.83 8.99
N LYS A 27 0.26 -2.43 9.78
CA LYS A 27 1.43 -3.24 9.97
C LYS A 27 1.08 -4.58 10.64
N LYS A 28 0.18 -4.52 11.59
CA LYS A 28 -0.25 -5.73 12.28
C LYS A 28 -0.93 -6.70 11.32
N ILE A 29 -1.83 -6.17 10.52
CA ILE A 29 -2.54 -6.98 9.54
C ILE A 29 -1.57 -7.56 8.52
N ALA A 30 -0.63 -6.74 8.09
CA ALA A 30 0.34 -7.19 7.10
C ALA A 30 1.19 -8.33 7.65
N GLU A 31 1.57 -8.24 8.91
CA GLU A 31 2.34 -9.30 9.53
C GLU A 31 1.55 -10.59 9.59
N LEU A 32 0.28 -10.50 9.94
CA LEU A 32 -0.55 -11.69 10.02
C LEU A 32 -0.72 -12.34 8.66
N ASP A 33 -0.72 -11.55 7.61
CA ASP A 33 -0.87 -12.05 6.25
C ASP A 33 0.47 -12.27 5.57
N ASP A 34 1.55 -12.06 6.31
CA ASP A 34 2.89 -12.28 5.78
C ASP A 34 3.15 -11.44 4.54
N ARG A 35 2.77 -10.18 4.60
CA ARG A 35 2.98 -9.24 3.50
C ARG A 35 3.63 -7.98 4.03
N SER A 36 4.21 -7.19 3.13
CA SER A 36 4.70 -5.89 3.51
C SER A 36 3.51 -4.95 3.63
N ALA A 37 3.70 -3.83 4.33
CA ALA A 37 2.62 -2.86 4.49
C ALA A 37 2.14 -2.37 3.14
N GLY A 38 3.07 -2.11 2.22
CA GLY A 38 2.69 -1.64 0.90
C GLY A 38 1.84 -2.64 0.14
N MET A 39 2.22 -3.91 0.19
CA MET A 39 1.46 -4.95 -0.48
C MET A 39 0.10 -5.11 0.17
N GLN A 40 0.05 -4.96 1.49
CA GLN A 40 -1.22 -5.09 2.18
C GLN A 40 -2.19 -3.99 1.79
N ILE A 41 -1.68 -2.78 1.64
CA ILE A 41 -2.51 -1.67 1.17
C ILE A 41 -3.07 -1.97 -0.21
N THR A 42 -2.20 -2.42 -1.09
CA THR A 42 -2.63 -2.74 -2.45
C THR A 42 -3.75 -3.77 -2.43
N TYR A 43 -3.57 -4.80 -1.63
CA TYR A 43 -4.57 -5.85 -1.54
C TYR A 43 -5.91 -5.31 -1.04
N LEU A 44 -5.87 -4.55 0.04
CA LEU A 44 -7.09 -4.03 0.63
C LEU A 44 -7.82 -3.07 -0.29
N VAL A 45 -7.07 -2.22 -0.96
CA VAL A 45 -7.66 -1.25 -1.86
C VAL A 45 -8.32 -1.95 -3.05
N LYS A 46 -7.64 -2.95 -3.58
CA LYS A 46 -8.20 -3.68 -4.72
C LYS A 46 -9.44 -4.47 -4.32
N GLN A 47 -9.46 -4.98 -3.10
CA GLN A 47 -10.61 -5.68 -2.60
C GLN A 47 -11.81 -4.75 -2.53
N GLU A 48 -11.58 -3.56 -2.00
CA GLU A 48 -12.65 -2.59 -1.86
C GLU A 48 -13.14 -2.12 -3.23
N ALA A 49 -12.22 -1.91 -4.16
CA ALA A 49 -12.59 -1.48 -5.49
C ALA A 49 -13.44 -2.53 -6.18
N LYS A 50 -13.10 -3.79 -5.98
CA LYS A 50 -13.87 -4.87 -6.55
C LYS A 50 -15.28 -4.89 -6.03
N LYS A 51 -15.43 -4.70 -4.74
CA LYS A 51 -16.74 -4.66 -4.13
C LYS A 51 -17.58 -3.56 -4.73
N ARG A 52 -16.97 -2.44 -5.07
CA ARG A 52 -17.68 -1.30 -5.62
C ARG A 52 -17.68 -1.30 -7.12
N LYS A 53 -17.14 -2.34 -7.71
CA LYS A 53 -17.10 -2.49 -9.17
C LYS A 53 -16.40 -1.34 -9.87
N ILE A 54 -15.32 -0.87 -9.26
CA ILE A 54 -14.52 0.17 -9.87
C ILE A 54 -13.42 -0.46 -10.69
N ASP A 55 -13.28 0.01 -11.91
CA ASP A 55 -12.27 -0.51 -12.79
C ASP A 55 -10.97 0.19 -12.51
N GLU A 56 -9.98 -0.55 -12.08
CA GLU A 56 -8.74 0.07 -11.68
C GLU A 56 -7.79 0.37 -12.82
N ALA A 57 -8.04 -0.12 -13.94
CA ALA A 57 -7.08 0.04 -15.00
C ALA A 57 -7.25 1.31 -15.78
N LYS A 58 -7.80 2.25 -15.30
CA LYS A 58 -7.92 3.42 -16.08
C LYS A 58 -7.20 4.55 -15.54
#